data_26c1a829f0a4312501721c003145591d
#
_entry.id   26c1a829f0a4312501721c003145591d
#
_cell.length_a   1.000
_cell.length_b   1.000
_cell.length_c   1.000
_cell.angle_alpha   90.00
_cell.angle_beta   90.00
_cell.angle_gamma   90.00
#
_symmetry.space_group_name_H-M   'P 1'
#
loop_
_entity.id
_entity.type
_entity.pdbx_description
1 polymer ?
#
loop_
_entity_poly.entity_id
_entity_poly.type
_entity_poly.pdbx_seq_one_letter_code
_entity_poly.pdbx_strand_id
1 'polypeptide(L)'
;FLVERAAVLHRDDADGVALNEAQRTDALRAEHQHVQRVTAANASGLNDGAAAIIVASGEAVEKYGLKPMAKLVSWGQGGVDPKIMGVGPVPASRQAMAKAGLKIEDMDLVEANEAFAAQSIAVARELHFDMSKVNVNGGAIALGHPVGASGARIIVTLIHEMMKREDAKKGLATLCIGGGMGTAVVVEKV
;
A
#
# COMPACT_ATOMS: atom_id res chain seq x y z
N PHE A 1 -14.50 -7.97 9.85
CA PHE A 1 -14.75 -6.53 10.06
C PHE A 1 -13.52 -5.88 10.68
N LEU A 2 -13.19 -4.67 10.26
CA LEU A 2 -12.13 -3.82 10.81
C LEU A 2 -12.78 -2.75 11.69
N VAL A 3 -12.34 -2.62 12.93
CA VAL A 3 -12.99 -1.82 13.99
C VAL A 3 -12.21 -0.53 14.26
N GLU A 4 -12.91 0.48 14.77
CA GLU A 4 -12.55 1.89 14.93
C GLU A 4 -11.36 2.21 15.88
N ARG A 5 -10.39 1.37 16.06
CA ARG A 5 -9.18 1.72 16.82
C ARG A 5 -7.91 1.34 16.05
N ALA A 6 -7.75 1.94 14.87
CA ALA A 6 -6.46 1.98 14.22
C ALA A 6 -5.77 3.28 14.60
N ALA A 7 -4.80 3.24 15.47
CA ALA A 7 -3.88 4.35 15.68
C ALA A 7 -2.69 4.15 14.75
N VAL A 8 -2.51 5.06 13.80
CA VAL A 8 -1.21 5.24 13.15
C VAL A 8 -0.41 6.13 14.07
N LEU A 9 0.52 5.55 14.79
CA LEU A 9 1.52 6.34 15.49
C LEU A 9 2.56 6.77 14.45
N HIS A 10 2.34 7.93 13.84
CA HIS A 10 3.44 8.66 13.24
C HIS A 10 4.28 9.22 14.37
N ARG A 11 5.48 8.74 14.51
CA ARG A 11 6.50 9.50 15.17
C ARG A 11 6.89 10.58 14.15
N ASP A 12 6.55 11.84 14.44
CA ASP A 12 7.05 13.01 13.74
C ASP A 12 8.53 13.20 14.07
N ASP A 13 9.36 12.21 13.76
CA ASP A 13 10.77 12.44 13.58
C ASP A 13 10.88 13.05 12.18
N ALA A 14 10.78 14.38 12.14
CA ALA A 14 11.01 15.22 10.97
C ALA A 14 12.44 15.07 10.39
N ASP A 15 13.21 14.14 10.91
CA ASP A 15 14.45 13.59 10.39
C ASP A 15 14.20 12.40 9.47
N GLY A 16 13.07 12.38 8.76
CA GLY A 16 13.00 11.60 7.53
C GLY A 16 14.21 12.00 6.70
N VAL A 17 15.13 11.04 6.48
CA VAL A 17 16.38 11.26 5.77
C VAL A 17 16.07 11.85 4.40
N ALA A 18 15.78 13.15 4.36
CA ALA A 18 15.92 13.91 3.16
C ALA A 18 17.38 13.67 2.76
N LEU A 19 17.57 12.96 1.65
CA LEU A 19 18.90 12.87 1.04
C LEU A 19 19.47 14.27 1.09
N ASN A 20 20.57 14.48 1.78
CA ASN A 20 21.23 15.77 1.79
C ASN A 20 21.57 16.12 0.33
N GLU A 21 21.78 17.37 0.06
CA GLU A 21 21.99 17.85 -1.30
C GLU A 21 23.17 17.13 -2.01
N ALA A 22 24.18 16.69 -1.27
CA ALA A 22 25.28 15.88 -1.77
C ALA A 22 24.81 14.48 -2.19
N GLN A 23 23.99 13.81 -1.39
CA GLN A 23 23.42 12.49 -1.73
C GLN A 23 22.48 12.56 -2.93
N ARG A 24 21.69 13.65 -3.07
CA ARG A 24 20.87 13.89 -4.27
C ARG A 24 21.74 14.14 -5.50
N THR A 25 22.82 14.90 -5.35
CA THR A 25 23.75 15.23 -6.44
C THR A 25 24.51 13.98 -6.89
N ASP A 26 24.92 13.12 -5.96
CA ASP A 26 25.60 11.85 -6.28
C ASP A 26 24.65 10.84 -6.92
N ALA A 27 23.40 10.77 -6.48
CA ALA A 27 22.37 9.97 -7.13
C ALA A 27 22.12 10.43 -8.57
N LEU A 28 22.03 11.75 -8.81
CA LEU A 28 21.87 12.32 -10.15
C LEU A 28 23.10 12.13 -11.03
N ARG A 29 24.30 12.14 -10.47
CA ARG A 29 25.55 11.86 -11.21
C ARG A 29 25.68 10.38 -11.58
N ALA A 30 25.19 9.47 -10.74
CA ALA A 30 25.15 8.04 -11.04
C ALA A 30 24.18 7.70 -12.20
N GLU A 31 23.12 8.49 -12.39
CA GLU A 31 22.19 8.35 -13.54
C GLU A 31 22.87 8.56 -14.90
N HIS A 32 23.95 9.36 -14.97
CA HIS A 32 24.64 9.64 -16.23
C HIS A 32 25.63 8.56 -16.67
N GLN A 33 25.97 7.59 -15.80
CA GLN A 33 27.00 6.60 -16.13
C GLN A 33 26.51 5.16 -16.24
N HIS A 34 25.41 4.78 -15.60
CA HIS A 34 24.75 3.48 -15.81
C HIS A 34 23.27 3.65 -15.51
N VAL A 35 22.41 3.16 -16.40
CA VAL A 35 20.94 3.14 -16.23
C VAL A 35 20.58 2.14 -15.12
N GLN A 36 20.81 2.53 -13.87
CA GLN A 36 20.23 1.85 -12.73
C GLN A 36 18.76 2.29 -12.63
N ARG A 37 17.84 1.36 -12.83
CA ARG A 37 16.40 1.63 -12.79
C ARG A 37 15.90 1.94 -11.37
N VAL A 38 16.65 1.54 -10.35
CA VAL A 38 16.35 1.78 -8.94
C VAL A 38 17.57 2.40 -8.27
N THR A 39 17.39 3.57 -7.70
CA THR A 39 18.42 4.34 -6.98
C THR A 39 17.86 4.86 -5.67
N ALA A 40 18.71 5.40 -4.80
CA ALA A 40 18.27 6.06 -3.57
C ALA A 40 17.33 7.26 -3.83
N ALA A 41 17.38 7.84 -5.03
CA ALA A 41 16.52 8.97 -5.40
C ALA A 41 15.09 8.56 -5.80
N ASN A 42 14.87 7.30 -6.18
CA ASN A 42 13.58 6.79 -6.65
C ASN A 42 13.11 5.53 -5.89
N ALA A 43 13.69 5.28 -4.72
CA ALA A 43 13.25 4.27 -3.77
C ALA A 43 12.59 4.95 -2.56
N SER A 44 11.73 4.23 -1.87
CA SER A 44 11.24 4.66 -0.56
C SER A 44 12.36 4.66 0.48
N GLY A 45 12.31 5.57 1.44
CA GLY A 45 13.18 5.51 2.61
C GLY A 45 12.82 4.32 3.51
N LEU A 46 13.83 3.76 4.20
CA LEU A 46 13.60 2.86 5.32
C LEU A 46 13.32 3.71 6.55
N ASN A 47 12.14 3.54 7.13
CA ASN A 47 11.68 4.40 8.21
C ASN A 47 11.16 3.56 9.38
N ASP A 48 11.21 4.15 10.57
CA ASP A 48 10.49 3.63 11.72
C ASP A 48 9.01 4.00 11.62
N GLY A 49 8.15 3.11 12.08
CA GLY A 49 6.72 3.35 12.09
C GLY A 49 5.95 2.18 12.69
N ALA A 50 4.74 2.45 13.13
CA ALA A 50 3.83 1.44 13.65
C ALA A 50 2.41 1.72 13.15
N ALA A 51 1.65 0.65 12.95
CA ALA A 51 0.23 0.71 12.69
C ALA A 51 -0.45 -0.50 13.32
N ALA A 52 -1.67 -0.32 13.82
CA ALA A 52 -2.45 -1.38 14.43
C ALA A 52 -3.84 -1.44 13.80
N ILE A 53 -4.32 -2.66 13.57
CA ILE A 53 -5.66 -2.94 13.04
C ILE A 53 -6.33 -3.95 13.97
N ILE A 54 -7.55 -3.68 14.38
CA ILE A 54 -8.37 -4.65 15.08
C ILE A 54 -9.24 -5.38 14.06
N VAL A 55 -9.06 -6.70 13.98
CA VAL A 55 -9.89 -7.58 13.14
C VAL A 55 -10.86 -8.32 14.04
N ALA A 56 -12.15 -8.26 13.71
CA ALA A 56 -13.20 -8.91 14.48
C ALA A 56 -14.10 -9.77 13.59
N SER A 57 -14.59 -10.89 14.10
CA SER A 57 -15.64 -11.65 13.45
C SER A 57 -16.99 -10.93 13.55
N GLY A 58 -17.96 -11.29 12.69
CA GLY A 58 -19.33 -10.77 12.80
C GLY A 58 -19.94 -11.04 14.17
N GLU A 59 -19.73 -12.22 14.72
CA GLU A 59 -20.18 -12.58 16.07
C GLU A 59 -19.57 -11.68 17.16
N ALA A 60 -18.27 -11.34 17.05
CA ALA A 60 -17.64 -10.45 17.98
C ALA A 60 -18.15 -9.02 17.84
N VAL A 61 -18.41 -8.56 16.62
CA VAL A 61 -19.03 -7.25 16.37
C VAL A 61 -20.36 -7.14 17.09
N GLU A 62 -21.23 -8.12 16.94
CA GLU A 62 -22.54 -8.18 17.60
C GLU A 62 -22.40 -8.28 19.13
N LYS A 63 -21.62 -9.26 19.59
CA LYS A 63 -21.44 -9.55 21.02
C LYS A 63 -20.93 -8.37 21.83
N TYR A 64 -20.00 -7.60 21.25
CA TYR A 64 -19.34 -6.49 21.93
C TYR A 64 -19.87 -5.11 21.51
N GLY A 65 -20.89 -5.04 20.65
CA GLY A 65 -21.45 -3.79 20.16
C GLY A 65 -20.43 -2.92 19.44
N LEU A 66 -19.51 -3.55 18.66
CA LEU A 66 -18.46 -2.83 17.98
C LEU A 66 -19.03 -2.10 16.76
N LYS A 67 -18.38 -1.00 16.40
CA LYS A 67 -18.68 -0.23 15.18
C LYS A 67 -17.60 -0.50 14.15
N PRO A 68 -17.80 -1.41 13.18
CA PRO A 68 -16.81 -1.67 12.17
C PRO A 68 -16.73 -0.49 11.19
N MET A 69 -15.51 -0.14 10.75
CA MET A 69 -15.27 0.87 9.73
C MET A 69 -15.35 0.26 8.33
N ALA A 70 -14.86 -0.98 8.20
CA ALA A 70 -14.85 -1.67 6.92
C ALA A 70 -14.94 -3.19 7.12
N LYS A 71 -15.42 -3.87 6.09
CA LYS A 71 -15.43 -5.32 5.94
C LYS A 71 -14.24 -5.74 5.09
N LEU A 72 -13.48 -6.73 5.55
CA LEU A 72 -12.52 -7.45 4.71
C LEU A 72 -13.31 -8.36 3.77
N VAL A 73 -13.34 -8.03 2.49
CA VAL A 73 -14.10 -8.77 1.47
C VAL A 73 -13.33 -9.99 1.00
N SER A 74 -12.06 -9.78 0.68
CA SER A 74 -11.20 -10.84 0.16
C SER A 74 -9.73 -10.50 0.37
N TRP A 75 -8.87 -11.51 0.18
CA TRP A 75 -7.43 -11.32 0.11
C TRP A 75 -6.81 -12.19 -0.98
N GLY A 76 -5.65 -11.78 -1.47
CA GLY A 76 -4.86 -12.51 -2.44
C GLY A 76 -3.38 -12.51 -2.08
N GLN A 77 -2.72 -13.57 -2.51
CA GLN A 77 -1.28 -13.72 -2.44
C GLN A 77 -0.79 -14.14 -3.82
N GLY A 78 0.39 -13.66 -4.20
CA GLY A 78 0.98 -13.98 -5.49
C GLY A 78 2.47 -14.21 -5.38
N GLY A 79 2.99 -15.08 -6.24
CA GLY A 79 4.40 -15.31 -6.42
C GLY A 79 4.85 -14.93 -7.82
N VAL A 80 6.05 -14.39 -7.95
CA VAL A 80 6.73 -14.06 -9.19
C VAL A 80 8.20 -14.43 -9.08
N ASP A 81 8.94 -14.42 -10.19
CA ASP A 81 10.40 -14.59 -10.15
C ASP A 81 11.00 -13.55 -9.17
N PRO A 82 11.85 -13.96 -8.21
CA PRO A 82 12.52 -13.04 -7.27
C PRO A 82 13.23 -11.85 -7.93
N LYS A 83 13.72 -12.02 -9.15
CA LYS A 83 14.39 -10.94 -9.93
C LYS A 83 13.45 -9.80 -10.32
N ILE A 84 12.15 -10.05 -10.32
CA ILE A 84 11.09 -9.08 -10.62
C ILE A 84 10.11 -8.96 -9.44
N MET A 85 10.60 -9.11 -8.22
CA MET A 85 9.76 -9.15 -7.00
C MET A 85 8.78 -7.98 -6.88
N GLY A 86 9.14 -6.83 -7.43
CA GLY A 86 8.31 -5.62 -7.37
C GLY A 86 6.94 -5.77 -8.02
N VAL A 87 6.76 -6.71 -8.95
CA VAL A 87 5.46 -6.96 -9.60
C VAL A 87 4.61 -8.02 -8.88
N GLY A 88 5.04 -8.52 -7.73
CA GLY A 88 4.25 -9.41 -6.87
C GLY A 88 2.83 -8.92 -6.54
N PRO A 89 2.58 -7.61 -6.39
CA PRO A 89 1.22 -7.06 -6.24
C PRO A 89 0.26 -7.43 -7.36
N VAL A 90 0.75 -7.65 -8.58
CA VAL A 90 -0.10 -7.93 -9.76
C VAL A 90 -0.89 -9.22 -9.59
N PRO A 91 -0.25 -10.41 -9.43
CA PRO A 91 -1.00 -11.65 -9.22
C PRO A 91 -1.80 -11.64 -7.91
N ALA A 92 -1.28 -11.00 -6.86
CA ALA A 92 -1.98 -10.88 -5.57
C ALA A 92 -3.29 -10.09 -5.70
N SER A 93 -3.27 -8.94 -6.35
CA SER A 93 -4.46 -8.10 -6.56
C SER A 93 -5.46 -8.77 -7.48
N ARG A 94 -5.01 -9.39 -8.58
CA ARG A 94 -5.88 -10.16 -9.47
C ARG A 94 -6.59 -11.29 -8.72
N GLN A 95 -5.88 -12.00 -7.84
CA GLN A 95 -6.47 -13.07 -7.04
C GLN A 95 -7.48 -12.52 -6.02
N ALA A 96 -7.16 -11.42 -5.30
CA ALA A 96 -8.07 -10.82 -4.34
C ALA A 96 -9.36 -10.35 -5.02
N MET A 97 -9.25 -9.62 -6.13
CA MET A 97 -10.41 -9.16 -6.90
C MET A 97 -11.24 -10.31 -7.45
N ALA A 98 -10.61 -11.36 -8.02
CA ALA A 98 -11.32 -12.52 -8.54
C ALA A 98 -12.11 -13.24 -7.45
N LYS A 99 -11.56 -13.42 -6.24
CA LYS A 99 -12.29 -14.01 -5.10
C LYS A 99 -13.50 -13.18 -4.67
N ALA A 100 -13.44 -11.87 -4.85
CA ALA A 100 -14.54 -10.96 -4.56
C ALA A 100 -15.55 -10.83 -5.71
N GLY A 101 -15.26 -11.38 -6.88
CA GLY A 101 -16.06 -11.18 -8.09
C GLY A 101 -15.99 -9.73 -8.62
N LEU A 102 -14.88 -9.04 -8.35
CA LEU A 102 -14.66 -7.64 -8.67
C LEU A 102 -13.55 -7.47 -9.69
N LYS A 103 -13.50 -6.28 -10.29
CA LYS A 103 -12.46 -5.82 -11.22
C LYS A 103 -11.81 -4.56 -10.67
N ILE A 104 -10.73 -4.12 -11.31
CA ILE A 104 -10.02 -2.90 -10.86
C ILE A 104 -10.88 -1.63 -11.02
N GLU A 105 -11.74 -1.60 -12.01
CA GLU A 105 -12.64 -0.49 -12.27
C GLU A 105 -13.69 -0.30 -11.16
N ASP A 106 -13.98 -1.37 -10.40
CA ASP A 106 -14.89 -1.36 -9.25
C ASP A 106 -14.26 -0.76 -7.98
N MET A 107 -12.94 -0.49 -8.00
CA MET A 107 -12.25 0.10 -6.87
C MET A 107 -12.38 1.62 -6.90
N ASP A 108 -12.82 2.20 -5.79
CA ASP A 108 -12.93 3.64 -5.61
C ASP A 108 -11.61 4.26 -5.17
N LEU A 109 -10.83 3.53 -4.38
CA LEU A 109 -9.49 3.91 -3.91
C LEU A 109 -8.52 2.73 -3.93
N VAL A 110 -7.25 3.03 -4.16
CA VAL A 110 -6.17 2.05 -4.14
C VAL A 110 -5.01 2.59 -3.30
N GLU A 111 -4.54 1.80 -2.35
CA GLU A 111 -3.27 2.01 -1.66
C GLU A 111 -2.27 0.95 -2.13
N ALA A 112 -1.37 1.32 -3.01
CA ALA A 112 -0.31 0.47 -3.52
C ALA A 112 1.03 0.93 -2.94
N ASN A 113 1.68 0.09 -2.14
CA ASN A 113 2.93 0.47 -1.50
C ASN A 113 4.04 0.75 -2.51
N GLU A 114 4.65 1.93 -2.42
CA GLU A 114 5.70 2.40 -3.32
C GLU A 114 7.09 2.04 -2.75
N ALA A 115 7.45 0.76 -2.79
CA ALA A 115 8.82 0.37 -2.41
C ALA A 115 9.86 1.02 -3.34
N PHE A 116 9.54 1.11 -4.63
CA PHE A 116 10.38 1.70 -5.68
C PHE A 116 9.49 2.37 -6.75
N ALA A 117 9.90 3.51 -7.29
CA ALA A 117 9.14 4.20 -8.33
C ALA A 117 8.93 3.34 -9.59
N ALA A 118 9.98 2.67 -10.07
CA ALA A 118 9.88 1.80 -11.24
C ALA A 118 8.92 0.63 -11.00
N GLN A 119 8.93 0.05 -9.79
CA GLN A 119 8.00 -1.00 -9.39
C GLN A 119 6.56 -0.50 -9.36
N SER A 120 6.33 0.69 -8.79
CA SER A 120 4.99 1.29 -8.70
C SER A 120 4.39 1.56 -10.07
N ILE A 121 5.21 2.06 -11.02
CA ILE A 121 4.80 2.28 -12.41
C ILE A 121 4.47 0.96 -13.11
N ALA A 122 5.28 -0.09 -12.90
CA ALA A 122 5.04 -1.39 -13.49
C ALA A 122 3.71 -2.00 -12.99
N VAL A 123 3.48 -1.96 -11.68
CA VAL A 123 2.23 -2.46 -11.08
C VAL A 123 1.02 -1.67 -11.59
N ALA A 124 1.12 -0.35 -11.62
CA ALA A 124 0.04 0.52 -12.09
C ALA A 124 -0.34 0.23 -13.56
N ARG A 125 0.66 0.00 -14.41
CA ARG A 125 0.43 -0.34 -15.82
C ARG A 125 -0.21 -1.73 -15.99
N GLU A 126 0.31 -2.73 -15.29
CA GLU A 126 -0.16 -4.12 -15.37
C GLU A 126 -1.57 -4.31 -14.81
N LEU A 127 -1.95 -3.52 -13.81
CA LEU A 127 -3.28 -3.54 -13.21
C LEU A 127 -4.22 -2.48 -13.78
N HIS A 128 -3.75 -1.65 -14.71
CA HIS A 128 -4.53 -0.56 -15.33
C HIS A 128 -5.12 0.40 -14.29
N PHE A 129 -4.32 0.81 -13.31
CA PHE A 129 -4.76 1.73 -12.27
C PHE A 129 -5.17 3.09 -12.83
N ASP A 130 -6.32 3.59 -12.38
CA ASP A 130 -6.63 5.01 -12.46
C ASP A 130 -5.82 5.76 -11.41
N MET A 131 -4.78 6.46 -11.84
CA MET A 131 -3.84 7.14 -10.95
C MET A 131 -4.47 8.25 -10.10
N SER A 132 -5.65 8.74 -10.47
CA SER A 132 -6.41 9.70 -9.64
C SER A 132 -6.97 9.08 -8.36
N LYS A 133 -7.02 7.75 -8.29
CA LYS A 133 -7.53 6.96 -7.16
C LYS A 133 -6.42 6.29 -6.34
N VAL A 134 -5.16 6.40 -6.78
CA VAL A 134 -4.02 5.67 -6.17
C VAL A 134 -3.25 6.58 -5.22
N ASN A 135 -3.01 6.08 -3.99
CA ASN A 135 -2.17 6.75 -3.00
C ASN A 135 -2.50 8.25 -2.86
N VAL A 136 -3.79 8.55 -2.76
CA VAL A 136 -4.30 9.94 -2.82
C VAL A 136 -3.80 10.85 -1.69
N ASN A 137 -3.24 10.27 -0.63
CA ASN A 137 -2.60 10.98 0.47
C ASN A 137 -1.05 10.89 0.42
N GLY A 138 -0.50 10.48 -0.71
CA GLY A 138 0.92 10.18 -0.87
C GLY A 138 1.24 8.72 -0.61
N GLY A 139 2.29 8.22 -1.26
CA GLY A 139 2.81 6.86 -1.10
C GLY A 139 4.14 6.81 -0.34
N ALA A 140 4.73 5.63 -0.25
CA ALA A 140 5.92 5.38 0.56
C ALA A 140 7.17 6.16 0.10
N ILE A 141 7.25 6.59 -1.15
CA ILE A 141 8.35 7.43 -1.62
C ILE A 141 8.33 8.80 -0.92
N ALA A 142 7.13 9.34 -0.67
CA ALA A 142 6.96 10.60 0.03
C ALA A 142 6.91 10.43 1.56
N LEU A 143 6.21 9.41 2.04
CA LEU A 143 5.89 9.21 3.45
C LEU A 143 6.90 8.32 4.20
N GLY A 144 7.64 7.49 3.46
CA GLY A 144 8.51 6.46 4.04
C GLY A 144 7.89 5.05 4.06
N HIS A 145 8.75 4.06 4.26
CA HIS A 145 8.39 2.64 4.23
C HIS A 145 8.85 1.93 5.51
N PRO A 146 8.06 1.97 6.58
CA PRO A 146 8.30 1.17 7.77
C PRO A 146 7.98 -0.30 7.44
N VAL A 147 8.98 -1.03 6.97
CA VAL A 147 8.84 -2.34 6.29
C VAL A 147 7.94 -3.30 7.06
N GLY A 148 8.12 -3.41 8.38
CA GLY A 148 7.31 -4.30 9.23
C GLY A 148 5.89 -3.80 9.50
N ALA A 149 5.59 -2.52 9.25
CA ALA A 149 4.29 -1.90 9.52
C ALA A 149 3.53 -1.51 8.25
N SER A 150 4.17 -1.48 7.09
CA SER A 150 3.58 -0.91 5.87
C SER A 150 2.29 -1.60 5.43
N GLY A 151 2.14 -2.91 5.63
CA GLY A 151 0.89 -3.61 5.32
C GLY A 151 -0.29 -3.05 6.13
N ALA A 152 -0.13 -2.91 7.43
CA ALA A 152 -1.16 -2.30 8.28
C ALA A 152 -1.34 -0.81 7.95
N ARG A 153 -0.26 -0.07 7.73
CA ARG A 153 -0.29 1.36 7.41
C ARG A 153 -1.14 1.64 6.17
N ILE A 154 -0.91 0.93 5.03
CA ILE A 154 -1.68 1.18 3.82
C ILE A 154 -3.17 0.86 3.98
N ILE A 155 -3.52 -0.18 4.74
CA ILE A 155 -4.92 -0.52 5.02
C ILE A 155 -5.57 0.58 5.88
N VAL A 156 -4.88 1.07 6.91
CA VAL A 156 -5.38 2.16 7.76
C VAL A 156 -5.58 3.43 6.95
N THR A 157 -4.60 3.82 6.13
CA THR A 157 -4.71 4.99 5.25
C THR A 157 -5.92 4.86 4.32
N LEU A 158 -6.07 3.70 3.66
CA LEU A 158 -7.18 3.42 2.75
C LEU A 158 -8.54 3.59 3.44
N ILE A 159 -8.73 2.91 4.57
CA ILE A 159 -10.00 2.93 5.29
C ILE A 159 -10.34 4.34 5.78
N HIS A 160 -9.37 5.05 6.37
CA HIS A 160 -9.62 6.42 6.82
C HIS A 160 -9.94 7.38 5.69
N GLU A 161 -9.34 7.21 4.52
CA GLU A 161 -9.69 8.01 3.35
C GLU A 161 -11.08 7.66 2.82
N MET A 162 -11.43 6.37 2.78
CA MET A 162 -12.79 5.93 2.42
C MET A 162 -13.85 6.51 3.35
N MET A 163 -13.54 6.63 4.65
CA MET A 163 -14.47 7.22 5.64
C MET A 163 -14.72 8.71 5.41
N LYS A 164 -13.77 9.45 4.84
CA LYS A 164 -13.91 10.87 4.51
C LYS A 164 -14.73 11.12 3.25
N ARG A 165 -14.86 10.12 2.38
CA ARG A 165 -15.51 10.25 1.08
C ARG A 165 -16.84 9.53 1.06
N GLU A 166 -17.89 10.19 0.62
CA GLU A 166 -19.22 9.58 0.49
C GLU A 166 -19.28 8.59 -0.68
N ASP A 167 -18.54 8.87 -1.74
CA ASP A 167 -18.48 8.11 -2.99
C ASP A 167 -17.51 6.93 -2.95
N ALA A 168 -16.67 6.80 -1.93
CA ALA A 168 -15.72 5.69 -1.80
C ALA A 168 -16.28 4.57 -0.93
N LYS A 169 -16.59 3.43 -1.56
CA LYS A 169 -17.13 2.23 -0.91
C LYS A 169 -16.20 1.05 -0.93
N LYS A 170 -15.42 0.87 -1.99
CA LYS A 170 -14.51 -0.28 -2.17
C LYS A 170 -13.09 0.18 -2.33
N GLY A 171 -12.19 -0.49 -1.67
CA GLY A 171 -10.77 -0.17 -1.71
C GLY A 171 -9.89 -1.41 -1.84
N LEU A 172 -8.76 -1.23 -2.52
CA LEU A 172 -7.70 -2.22 -2.68
C LEU A 172 -6.44 -1.73 -1.99
N ALA A 173 -5.86 -2.54 -1.10
CA ALA A 173 -4.52 -2.31 -0.57
C ALA A 173 -3.59 -3.45 -1.03
N THR A 174 -2.42 -3.12 -1.56
CA THR A 174 -1.47 -4.11 -2.08
C THR A 174 -0.02 -3.70 -1.87
N LEU A 175 0.85 -4.68 -1.73
CA LEU A 175 2.30 -4.46 -1.59
C LEU A 175 3.10 -5.65 -2.12
N CYS A 176 4.33 -5.37 -2.53
CA CYS A 176 5.33 -6.39 -2.84
C CYS A 176 6.05 -6.85 -1.56
N ILE A 177 6.57 -8.05 -1.59
CA ILE A 177 7.29 -8.69 -0.49
C ILE A 177 8.57 -9.28 -1.06
N GLY A 178 9.68 -9.13 -0.34
CA GLY A 178 10.97 -9.71 -0.71
C GLY A 178 10.88 -11.22 -1.00
N GLY A 179 11.68 -11.70 -1.95
CA GLY A 179 11.65 -13.08 -2.40
C GLY A 179 10.70 -13.37 -3.58
N GLY A 180 10.07 -12.35 -4.16
CA GLY A 180 9.17 -12.51 -5.32
C GLY A 180 7.71 -12.75 -4.91
N MET A 181 7.28 -12.15 -3.81
CA MET A 181 5.92 -12.31 -3.31
C MET A 181 5.14 -10.99 -3.37
N GLY A 182 3.83 -11.10 -3.30
CA GLY A 182 2.91 -9.97 -3.12
C GLY A 182 1.69 -10.38 -2.32
N THR A 183 1.08 -9.40 -1.69
CA THR A 183 -0.22 -9.58 -1.03
C THR A 183 -1.16 -8.43 -1.35
N ALA A 184 -2.45 -8.70 -1.32
CA ALA A 184 -3.49 -7.72 -1.54
C ALA A 184 -4.72 -8.02 -0.68
N VAL A 185 -5.44 -6.98 -0.29
CA VAL A 185 -6.74 -7.09 0.36
C VAL A 185 -7.74 -6.17 -0.32
N VAL A 186 -8.98 -6.64 -0.42
CA VAL A 186 -10.14 -5.83 -0.83
C VAL A 186 -10.97 -5.57 0.41
N VAL A 187 -11.28 -4.31 0.64
CA VAL A 187 -12.11 -3.85 1.75
C VAL A 187 -13.34 -3.10 1.23
N GLU A 188 -14.43 -3.16 1.98
CA GLU A 188 -15.65 -2.44 1.70
C GLU A 188 -16.07 -1.64 2.93
N LYS A 189 -16.37 -0.35 2.75
CA LYS A 189 -16.87 0.53 3.82
C LYS A 189 -18.24 0.03 4.30
N VAL A 190 -18.44 0.02 5.63
CA VAL A 190 -19.71 -0.41 6.26
C VAL A 190 -20.59 0.81 6.53
#